data_26d40170bbc330d80f7ecc1e6e511c0a
#
_entry.id   26d40170bbc330d80f7ecc1e6e511c0a
#
_cell.length_a   1.000
_cell.length_b   1.000
_cell.length_c   1.000
_cell.angle_alpha   90.00
_cell.angle_beta   90.00
_cell.angle_gamma   90.00
#
_symmetry.space_group_name_H-M   'P 1'
#
loop_
_entity.id
_entity.type
_entity.pdbx_description
1 polymer ?
#
loop_
_entity_poly.entity_id
_entity_poly.type
_entity_poly.pdbx_seq_one_letter_code
_entity_poly.pdbx_strand_id
1 'polypeptide(L)'
;LFNHTSVMVEEIANSIDNYEGDFKKEFTGIDVTLGGGGHSYELLKKYPYLKIIGLDQDPFAREEAFIKNKDFKNRIDIRDSNFADFQPNQKVSFIVADLGVNSNQIDNASRGFSFQKDGPIDMRMNPSSEISAEQIIKNLSEEDLANLIYKYGDERYSRKIAKKIKRDLYEK
;
A
#
# COMPACT_ATOMS: atom_id res chain seq x y z
N LEU A 1 -17.15 10.07 -7.24
CA LEU A 1 -16.18 10.29 -6.16
C LEU A 1 -16.50 9.31 -5.06
N PHE A 2 -15.78 8.20 -4.99
CA PHE A 2 -15.89 7.27 -3.88
C PHE A 2 -15.30 7.97 -2.64
N ASN A 3 -16.15 8.16 -1.64
CA ASN A 3 -15.75 8.74 -0.36
C ASN A 3 -15.16 7.59 0.49
N HIS A 4 -13.93 7.18 0.17
CA HIS A 4 -13.22 6.20 0.98
C HIS A 4 -12.74 6.90 2.25
N THR A 5 -13.32 6.52 3.38
CA THR A 5 -12.86 6.97 4.70
C THR A 5 -11.68 6.10 5.10
N SER A 6 -10.55 6.71 5.39
CA SER A 6 -9.37 5.99 5.90
C SER A 6 -9.68 5.31 7.23
N VAL A 7 -9.16 4.10 7.41
CA VAL A 7 -9.41 3.28 8.60
C VAL A 7 -8.65 3.84 9.80
N MET A 8 -9.27 3.84 11.01
CA MET A 8 -8.61 4.16 12.28
C MET A 8 -7.90 5.53 12.33
N VAL A 9 -8.42 6.54 11.61
CA VAL A 9 -7.79 7.87 11.57
C VAL A 9 -7.71 8.51 12.95
N GLU A 10 -8.79 8.38 13.74
CA GLU A 10 -8.84 8.95 15.09
C GLU A 10 -7.87 8.24 16.05
N GLU A 11 -7.75 6.92 15.94
CA GLU A 11 -6.83 6.11 16.74
C GLU A 11 -5.37 6.44 16.44
N ILE A 12 -5.05 6.62 15.15
CA ILE A 12 -3.72 7.07 14.72
C ILE A 12 -3.42 8.46 15.27
N ALA A 13 -4.35 9.39 15.13
CA ALA A 13 -4.19 10.75 15.66
C ALA A 13 -4.03 10.75 17.18
N ASN A 14 -4.85 9.96 17.90
CA ASN A 14 -4.73 9.84 19.36
C ASN A 14 -3.38 9.23 19.79
N SER A 15 -2.84 8.29 19.01
CA SER A 15 -1.52 7.73 19.27
C SER A 15 -0.42 8.79 19.10
N ILE A 16 -0.56 9.70 18.14
CA ILE A 16 0.35 10.84 17.97
C ILE A 16 0.21 11.82 19.12
N ASP A 17 -1.01 12.18 19.54
CA ASP A 17 -1.27 13.09 20.64
C ASP A 17 -0.71 12.61 21.99
N ASN A 18 -0.69 11.28 22.19
CA ASN A 18 -0.16 10.66 23.40
C ASN A 18 1.40 10.55 23.41
N TYR A 19 2.04 10.86 22.30
CA TYR A 19 3.49 10.92 22.23
C TYR A 19 3.99 12.23 22.84
N GLU A 20 5.04 12.17 23.69
CA GLU A 20 5.67 13.34 24.33
C GLU A 20 6.45 14.18 23.32
N GLY A 21 5.75 14.84 22.40
CA GLY A 21 6.31 15.71 21.37
C GLY A 21 5.83 17.14 21.47
N ASP A 22 6.65 18.10 21.06
CA ASP A 22 6.25 19.49 20.91
C ASP A 22 5.61 19.74 19.55
N PHE A 23 4.30 19.45 19.43
CA PHE A 23 3.53 19.65 18.19
C PHE A 23 3.17 21.11 17.91
N LYS A 24 3.66 22.05 18.74
CA LYS A 24 3.51 23.51 18.51
C LYS A 24 4.64 24.06 17.61
N LYS A 25 5.61 23.22 17.28
CA LYS A 25 6.69 23.49 16.31
C LYS A 25 6.58 22.57 15.12
N GLU A 26 7.32 22.88 14.07
CA GLU A 26 7.41 22.03 12.89
C GLU A 26 7.92 20.63 13.26
N PHE A 27 7.22 19.59 12.84
CA PHE A 27 7.59 18.20 13.00
C PHE A 27 7.24 17.40 11.73
N THR A 28 7.91 16.29 11.54
CA THR A 28 7.74 15.47 10.33
C THR A 28 7.26 14.07 10.67
N GLY A 29 6.25 13.59 9.95
CA GLY A 29 5.81 12.21 9.92
C GLY A 29 6.11 11.57 8.57
N ILE A 30 6.10 10.24 8.53
CA ILE A 30 6.15 9.47 7.30
C ILE A 30 4.88 8.62 7.18
N ASP A 31 4.24 8.68 6.02
CA ASP A 31 3.20 7.75 5.60
C ASP A 31 3.83 6.81 4.57
N VAL A 32 4.17 5.59 4.99
CA VAL A 32 4.90 4.63 4.15
C VAL A 32 3.99 3.85 3.21
N THR A 33 2.68 4.03 3.34
CA THR A 33 1.61 3.41 2.54
C THR A 33 0.61 4.47 2.11
N LEU A 34 1.09 5.52 1.43
CA LEU A 34 0.32 6.72 1.15
C LEU A 34 -1.05 6.44 0.51
N GLY A 35 -1.12 5.49 -0.43
CA GLY A 35 -2.35 5.21 -1.18
C GLY A 35 -2.93 6.47 -1.79
N GLY A 36 -4.24 6.67 -1.68
CA GLY A 36 -4.91 7.91 -2.08
C GLY A 36 -4.70 9.10 -1.14
N GLY A 37 -3.81 8.99 -0.15
CA GLY A 37 -3.42 10.08 0.76
C GLY A 37 -4.45 10.43 1.83
N GLY A 38 -5.33 9.50 2.18
CA GLY A 38 -6.42 9.77 3.13
C GLY A 38 -5.94 10.02 4.56
N HIS A 39 -5.07 9.17 5.10
CA HIS A 39 -4.47 9.35 6.42
C HIS A 39 -3.67 10.66 6.48
N SER A 40 -2.81 10.86 5.48
CA SER A 40 -2.01 12.08 5.36
C SER A 40 -2.87 13.34 5.34
N TYR A 41 -4.00 13.32 4.62
CA TYR A 41 -4.93 14.45 4.55
C TYR A 41 -5.50 14.81 5.91
N GLU A 42 -6.04 13.83 6.64
CA GLU A 42 -6.65 14.07 7.94
C GLU A 42 -5.63 14.51 9.00
N LEU A 43 -4.43 13.93 8.97
CA LEU A 43 -3.34 14.34 9.86
C LEU A 43 -2.86 15.77 9.56
N LEU A 44 -2.68 16.14 8.29
CA LEU A 44 -2.29 17.49 7.89
C LEU A 44 -3.35 18.55 8.25
N LYS A 45 -4.62 18.16 8.19
CA LYS A 45 -5.74 19.01 8.64
C LYS A 45 -5.73 19.21 10.15
N LYS A 46 -5.48 18.16 10.92
CA LYS A 46 -5.45 18.20 12.40
C LYS A 46 -4.24 18.95 12.94
N TYR A 47 -3.06 18.77 12.34
CA TYR A 47 -1.78 19.31 12.85
C TYR A 47 -1.22 20.40 11.92
N PRO A 48 -1.36 21.70 12.27
CA PRO A 48 -0.95 22.80 11.41
C PRO A 48 0.55 22.85 11.10
N TYR A 49 1.39 22.31 11.99
CA TYR A 49 2.85 22.33 11.86
C TYR A 49 3.44 21.00 11.37
N LEU A 50 2.58 20.04 11.06
CA LEU A 50 3.00 18.75 10.52
C LEU A 50 3.45 18.87 9.07
N LYS A 51 4.57 18.25 8.75
CA LYS A 51 4.99 17.90 7.39
C LYS A 51 4.94 16.38 7.24
N ILE A 52 4.54 15.90 6.07
CA ILE A 52 4.48 14.47 5.77
C ILE A 52 5.36 14.15 4.56
N ILE A 53 6.14 13.09 4.69
CA ILE A 53 6.75 12.39 3.55
C ILE A 53 5.84 11.20 3.26
N GLY A 54 5.17 11.22 2.11
CA GLY A 54 4.28 10.14 1.67
C GLY A 54 4.97 9.25 0.64
N LEU A 55 5.01 7.95 0.90
CA LEU A 55 5.63 6.98 0.00
C LEU A 55 4.57 6.08 -0.62
N ASP A 56 4.63 5.94 -1.93
CA ASP A 56 3.90 4.89 -2.65
C ASP A 56 4.62 4.56 -3.95
N GLN A 57 4.66 3.30 -4.31
CA GLN A 57 5.25 2.83 -5.57
C GLN A 57 4.23 2.79 -6.73
N ASP A 58 2.92 2.93 -6.42
CA ASP A 58 1.86 2.97 -7.42
C ASP A 58 1.66 4.41 -7.93
N PRO A 59 1.92 4.69 -9.22
CA PRO A 59 1.74 6.04 -9.77
C PRO A 59 0.29 6.54 -9.68
N PHE A 60 -0.69 5.65 -9.79
CA PHE A 60 -2.11 6.02 -9.66
C PHE A 60 -2.46 6.46 -8.24
N ALA A 61 -1.92 5.78 -7.25
CA ALA A 61 -2.09 6.15 -5.84
C ALA A 61 -1.46 7.53 -5.56
N ARG A 62 -0.24 7.78 -6.06
CA ARG A 62 0.43 9.08 -5.90
C ARG A 62 -0.33 10.23 -6.55
N GLU A 63 -0.89 10.01 -7.73
CA GLU A 63 -1.71 11.03 -8.41
C GLU A 63 -2.98 11.36 -7.61
N GLU A 64 -3.68 10.34 -7.11
CA GLU A 64 -4.86 10.51 -6.25
C GLU A 64 -4.51 11.25 -4.97
N ALA A 65 -3.41 10.87 -4.31
CA ALA A 65 -2.91 11.54 -3.12
C ALA A 65 -2.55 13.01 -3.38
N PHE A 66 -1.93 13.32 -4.52
CA PHE A 66 -1.61 14.68 -4.90
C PHE A 66 -2.87 15.54 -5.06
N ILE A 67 -3.88 15.02 -5.75
CA ILE A 67 -5.16 15.72 -5.94
C ILE A 67 -5.85 15.95 -4.60
N LYS A 68 -5.91 14.92 -3.74
CA LYS A 68 -6.57 14.98 -2.43
C LYS A 68 -5.89 15.98 -1.49
N ASN A 69 -4.57 16.04 -1.50
CA ASN A 69 -3.77 16.87 -0.61
C ASN A 69 -3.36 18.22 -1.21
N LYS A 70 -4.01 18.67 -2.29
CA LYS A 70 -3.65 19.91 -3.02
C LYS A 70 -3.55 21.15 -2.14
N ASP A 71 -4.41 21.24 -1.10
CA ASP A 71 -4.42 22.37 -0.16
C ASP A 71 -3.24 22.34 0.82
N PHE A 72 -2.57 21.21 0.92
CA PHE A 72 -1.40 20.97 1.78
C PHE A 72 -0.10 20.77 0.99
N LYS A 73 -0.06 21.13 -0.28
CA LYS A 73 1.09 20.91 -1.19
C LYS A 73 2.46 21.34 -0.65
N ASN A 74 2.49 22.32 0.25
CA ASN A 74 3.73 22.83 0.86
C ASN A 74 4.11 22.04 2.14
N ARG A 75 3.27 21.09 2.56
CA ARG A 75 3.46 20.29 3.78
C ARG A 75 3.48 18.79 3.54
N ILE A 76 3.29 18.37 2.28
CA ILE A 76 3.40 16.97 1.87
C ILE A 76 4.42 16.83 0.74
N ASP A 77 5.32 15.86 0.89
CA ASP A 77 6.32 15.45 -0.10
C ASP A 77 6.00 14.02 -0.54
N ILE A 78 5.41 13.87 -1.72
CA ILE A 78 4.97 12.57 -2.26
C ILE A 78 6.09 11.98 -3.11
N ARG A 79 6.55 10.77 -2.76
CA ARG A 79 7.69 10.12 -3.40
C ARG A 79 7.32 8.78 -4.01
N ASP A 80 7.92 8.52 -5.17
CA ASP A 80 7.96 7.20 -5.80
C ASP A 80 9.01 6.36 -5.08
N SER A 81 8.58 5.55 -4.13
CA SER A 81 9.49 4.72 -3.37
C SER A 81 8.79 3.52 -2.75
N ASN A 82 9.49 2.40 -2.72
CA ASN A 82 9.16 1.32 -1.81
C ASN A 82 9.70 1.68 -0.42
N PHE A 83 8.87 1.55 0.60
CA PHE A 83 9.28 1.86 1.98
C PHE A 83 10.44 0.97 2.47
N ALA A 84 10.62 -0.22 1.90
CA ALA A 84 11.74 -1.10 2.23
C ALA A 84 13.10 -0.50 1.83
N ASP A 85 13.12 0.35 0.81
CA ASP A 85 14.32 0.96 0.26
C ASP A 85 14.50 2.42 0.71
N PHE A 86 13.49 2.97 1.41
CA PHE A 86 13.50 4.37 1.79
C PHE A 86 14.26 4.62 3.09
N GLN A 87 15.19 5.57 3.05
CA GLN A 87 15.95 6.03 4.19
C GLN A 87 15.66 7.53 4.40
N PRO A 88 15.05 7.94 5.53
CA PRO A 88 14.84 9.35 5.81
C PRO A 88 16.20 10.04 6.10
N ASN A 89 16.38 11.23 5.54
CA ASN A 89 17.58 12.04 5.77
C ASN A 89 17.48 12.93 7.03
N GLN A 90 16.40 12.80 7.79
CA GLN A 90 16.11 13.56 9.00
C GLN A 90 15.36 12.71 10.02
N LYS A 91 15.35 13.16 11.27
CA LYS A 91 14.53 12.53 12.29
C LYS A 91 13.05 12.78 12.02
N VAL A 92 12.24 11.76 12.26
CA VAL A 92 10.77 11.82 12.12
C VAL A 92 10.12 11.51 13.45
N SER A 93 8.96 12.10 13.68
CA SER A 93 8.23 11.97 14.94
C SER A 93 7.36 10.71 14.97
N PHE A 94 6.86 10.27 13.81
CA PHE A 94 6.06 9.05 13.69
C PHE A 94 6.14 8.45 12.28
N ILE A 95 5.74 7.20 12.18
CA ILE A 95 5.54 6.49 10.91
C ILE A 95 4.15 5.88 10.92
N VAL A 96 3.39 6.09 9.85
CA VAL A 96 2.12 5.41 9.60
C VAL A 96 2.34 4.34 8.54
N ALA A 97 1.81 3.15 8.78
CA ALA A 97 1.82 2.03 7.84
C ALA A 97 0.45 1.33 7.85
N ASP A 98 -0.36 1.56 6.82
CA ASP A 98 -1.60 0.85 6.55
C ASP A 98 -1.33 -0.19 5.46
N LEU A 99 -0.89 -1.38 5.91
CA LEU A 99 -0.40 -2.42 5.00
C LEU A 99 -1.55 -3.17 4.34
N GLY A 100 -1.57 -3.16 3.03
CA GLY A 100 -2.58 -3.88 2.24
C GLY A 100 -2.71 -3.34 0.82
N VAL A 101 -3.82 -3.70 0.18
CA VAL A 101 -4.22 -3.20 -1.13
C VAL A 101 -5.19 -2.02 -0.96
N ASN A 102 -5.10 -1.03 -1.83
CA ASN A 102 -6.06 0.07 -1.82
C ASN A 102 -7.31 -0.25 -2.66
N SER A 103 -8.40 0.51 -2.44
CA SER A 103 -9.67 0.30 -3.13
C SER A 103 -9.53 0.41 -4.66
N ASN A 104 -8.70 1.31 -5.15
CA ASN A 104 -8.48 1.51 -6.58
C ASN A 104 -7.85 0.27 -7.24
N GLN A 105 -6.93 -0.42 -6.51
CA GLN A 105 -6.34 -1.68 -6.98
C GLN A 105 -7.37 -2.81 -7.06
N ILE A 106 -8.31 -2.87 -6.10
CA ILE A 106 -9.38 -3.88 -6.09
C ILE A 106 -10.43 -3.57 -7.16
N ASP A 107 -10.80 -2.31 -7.31
CA ASP A 107 -11.87 -1.89 -8.23
C ASP A 107 -11.47 -1.96 -9.70
N ASN A 108 -10.18 -1.84 -10.00
CA ASN A 108 -9.65 -1.94 -11.34
C ASN A 108 -9.30 -3.41 -11.67
N ALA A 109 -10.14 -4.07 -12.47
CA ALA A 109 -9.95 -5.46 -12.88
C ALA A 109 -8.58 -5.73 -13.54
N SER A 110 -8.03 -4.76 -14.28
CA SER A 110 -6.73 -4.91 -14.95
C SER A 110 -5.53 -5.05 -13.99
N ARG A 111 -5.72 -4.70 -12.71
CA ARG A 111 -4.69 -4.84 -11.67
C ARG A 111 -4.60 -6.26 -11.09
N GLY A 112 -5.61 -7.09 -11.29
CA GLY A 112 -5.61 -8.49 -10.88
C GLY A 112 -5.82 -8.76 -9.39
N PHE A 113 -6.29 -7.78 -8.62
CA PHE A 113 -6.56 -7.94 -7.17
C PHE A 113 -8.02 -8.28 -6.86
N SER A 114 -8.93 -8.17 -7.84
CA SER A 114 -10.36 -8.34 -7.60
C SER A 114 -10.76 -9.81 -7.51
N PHE A 115 -11.59 -10.15 -6.51
CA PHE A 115 -12.28 -11.44 -6.44
C PHE A 115 -13.59 -11.47 -7.24
N GLN A 116 -14.13 -10.30 -7.61
CA GLN A 116 -15.45 -10.15 -8.22
C GLN A 116 -15.38 -9.89 -9.73
N LYS A 117 -14.26 -9.41 -10.23
CA LYS A 117 -14.07 -9.00 -11.61
C LYS A 117 -12.99 -9.86 -12.26
N ASP A 118 -13.28 -10.36 -13.47
CA ASP A 118 -12.28 -11.05 -14.27
C ASP A 118 -11.20 -10.08 -14.75
N GLY A 119 -9.94 -10.54 -14.69
CA GLY A 119 -8.80 -9.75 -15.09
C GLY A 119 -7.52 -10.60 -15.18
N PRO A 120 -6.40 -10.02 -15.63
CA PRO A 120 -5.11 -10.70 -15.67
C PRO A 120 -4.64 -11.02 -14.24
N ILE A 121 -3.86 -12.06 -14.07
CA ILE A 121 -3.20 -12.40 -12.81
C ILE A 121 -1.93 -11.54 -12.68
N ASP A 122 -2.12 -10.23 -12.56
CA ASP A 122 -1.01 -9.26 -12.48
C ASP A 122 -0.52 -9.08 -11.03
N MET A 123 -1.32 -8.49 -10.17
CA MET A 123 -1.11 -8.27 -8.73
C MET A 123 0.16 -7.50 -8.36
N ARG A 124 0.76 -6.76 -9.31
CA ARG A 124 1.91 -5.91 -9.01
C ARG A 124 1.45 -4.64 -8.29
N MET A 125 2.02 -4.36 -7.12
CA MET A 125 1.80 -3.08 -6.43
C MET A 125 2.36 -1.93 -7.27
N ASN A 126 3.59 -2.08 -7.78
CA ASN A 126 4.15 -1.20 -8.78
C ASN A 126 3.91 -1.81 -10.18
N PRO A 127 3.09 -1.19 -11.04
CA PRO A 127 2.83 -1.69 -12.39
C PRO A 127 4.09 -1.80 -13.28
N SER A 128 5.15 -1.05 -12.93
CA SER A 128 6.44 -1.08 -13.64
C SER A 128 7.36 -2.20 -13.18
N SER A 129 6.99 -2.98 -12.15
CA SER A 129 7.77 -4.14 -11.72
C SER A 129 7.82 -5.19 -12.83
N GLU A 130 8.96 -5.88 -12.95
CA GLU A 130 9.17 -6.86 -14.02
C GLU A 130 8.32 -8.13 -13.87
N ILE A 131 8.05 -8.55 -12.62
CA ILE A 131 7.47 -9.86 -12.31
C ILE A 131 6.03 -9.72 -11.81
N SER A 132 5.07 -10.26 -12.56
CA SER A 132 3.66 -10.38 -12.17
C SER A 132 3.39 -11.68 -11.39
N ALA A 133 2.21 -11.77 -10.74
CA ALA A 133 1.77 -12.99 -10.09
C ALA A 133 1.66 -14.16 -11.07
N GLU A 134 1.21 -13.91 -12.31
CA GLU A 134 1.17 -14.94 -13.35
C GLU A 134 2.56 -15.52 -13.65
N GLN A 135 3.58 -14.66 -13.75
CA GLN A 135 4.95 -15.10 -13.98
C GLN A 135 5.51 -15.90 -12.79
N ILE A 136 5.20 -15.47 -11.57
CA ILE A 136 5.57 -16.24 -10.36
C ILE A 136 4.93 -17.63 -10.41
N ILE A 137 3.63 -17.70 -10.70
CA ILE A 137 2.92 -18.98 -10.82
C ILE A 137 3.50 -19.86 -11.92
N LYS A 138 3.87 -19.31 -13.06
CA LYS A 138 4.47 -20.06 -14.18
C LYS A 138 5.85 -20.61 -13.83
N ASN A 139 6.69 -19.80 -13.20
CA ASN A 139 8.11 -20.10 -13.00
C ASN A 139 8.39 -20.99 -11.78
N LEU A 140 7.58 -20.92 -10.73
CA LEU A 140 7.77 -21.76 -9.55
C LEU A 140 7.39 -23.22 -9.83
N SER A 141 8.03 -24.17 -9.15
CA SER A 141 7.55 -25.54 -9.07
C SER A 141 6.21 -25.62 -8.30
N GLU A 142 5.46 -26.72 -8.41
CA GLU A 142 4.24 -26.93 -7.60
C GLU A 142 4.55 -26.86 -6.10
N GLU A 143 5.68 -27.45 -5.69
CA GLU A 143 6.11 -27.47 -4.30
C GLU A 143 6.48 -26.06 -3.81
N ASP A 144 7.25 -25.29 -4.58
CA ASP A 144 7.65 -23.93 -4.21
C ASP A 144 6.44 -22.99 -4.15
N LEU A 145 5.49 -23.13 -5.08
CA LEU A 145 4.24 -22.39 -5.05
C LEU A 145 3.42 -22.73 -3.80
N ALA A 146 3.34 -24.01 -3.43
CA ALA A 146 2.67 -24.45 -2.21
C ALA A 146 3.34 -23.86 -0.95
N ASN A 147 4.67 -23.87 -0.91
CA ASN A 147 5.43 -23.30 0.20
C ASN A 147 5.25 -21.79 0.30
N LEU A 148 5.17 -21.08 -0.82
CA LEU A 148 4.91 -19.64 -0.87
C LEU A 148 3.51 -19.33 -0.32
N ILE A 149 2.47 -20.06 -0.78
CA ILE A 149 1.09 -19.91 -0.31
C ILE A 149 0.99 -20.19 1.19
N TYR A 150 1.68 -21.23 1.68
CA TYR A 150 1.70 -21.57 3.10
C TYR A 150 2.39 -20.47 3.93
N LYS A 151 3.58 -20.06 3.51
CA LYS A 151 4.42 -19.13 4.27
C LYS A 151 3.80 -17.73 4.42
N TYR A 152 3.17 -17.23 3.37
CA TYR A 152 2.64 -15.87 3.33
C TYR A 152 1.11 -15.78 3.50
N GLY A 153 0.40 -16.86 3.23
CA GLY A 153 -1.06 -16.93 3.36
C GLY A 153 -1.53 -17.71 4.57
N ASP A 154 -0.62 -18.35 5.31
CA ASP A 154 -0.93 -19.27 6.43
C ASP A 154 -1.99 -20.32 6.04
N GLU A 155 -2.00 -20.74 4.75
CA GLU A 155 -3.02 -21.59 4.18
C GLU A 155 -2.61 -23.07 4.27
N ARG A 156 -3.27 -23.82 5.15
CA ARG A 156 -2.99 -25.25 5.37
C ARG A 156 -3.25 -26.16 4.16
N TYR A 157 -4.12 -25.74 3.25
CA TYR A 157 -4.42 -26.49 2.01
C TYR A 157 -3.52 -26.06 0.83
N SER A 158 -2.46 -25.30 1.08
CA SER A 158 -1.55 -24.75 0.10
C SER A 158 -1.10 -25.75 -0.99
N ARG A 159 -0.82 -26.99 -0.62
CA ARG A 159 -0.44 -28.06 -1.57
C ARG A 159 -1.56 -28.41 -2.56
N LYS A 160 -2.80 -28.53 -2.06
CA LYS A 160 -3.97 -28.80 -2.93
C LYS A 160 -4.24 -27.62 -3.86
N ILE A 161 -4.10 -26.38 -3.34
CA ILE A 161 -4.29 -25.16 -4.10
C ILE A 161 -3.23 -25.05 -5.19
N ALA A 162 -1.95 -25.20 -4.86
CA ALA A 162 -0.86 -25.12 -5.81
C ALA A 162 -1.00 -26.16 -6.93
N LYS A 163 -1.34 -27.42 -6.57
CA LYS A 163 -1.61 -28.48 -7.54
C LYS A 163 -2.73 -28.12 -8.50
N LYS A 164 -3.85 -27.56 -7.97
CA LYS A 164 -4.95 -27.15 -8.82
C LYS A 164 -4.57 -26.00 -9.74
N ILE A 165 -3.88 -24.98 -9.23
CA ILE A 165 -3.41 -23.85 -10.03
C ILE A 165 -2.50 -24.34 -11.18
N LYS A 166 -1.53 -25.19 -10.87
CA LYS A 166 -0.61 -25.72 -11.89
C LYS A 166 -1.34 -26.55 -12.94
N ARG A 167 -2.27 -27.42 -12.57
CA ARG A 167 -3.08 -28.17 -13.50
C ARG A 167 -3.87 -27.24 -14.42
N ASP A 168 -4.61 -26.29 -13.86
CA ASP A 168 -5.49 -25.39 -14.62
C ASP A 168 -4.68 -24.45 -15.56
N LEU A 169 -3.39 -24.23 -15.26
CA LEU A 169 -2.47 -23.47 -16.11
C LEU A 169 -2.04 -24.25 -17.36
N TYR A 170 -1.92 -25.57 -17.27
CA TYR A 170 -1.46 -26.42 -18.38
C TYR A 170 -2.61 -27.00 -19.21
N GLU A 171 -3.85 -26.92 -18.72
CA GLU A 171 -5.04 -27.40 -19.43
C GLU A 171 -5.69 -26.32 -20.32
N LYS A 172 -5.14 -25.09 -20.34
CA LYS A 172 -5.51 -23.99 -21.24
C LYS A 172 -4.52 -23.86 -22.38
#